data_94032d551e6bc994177eb74044c6eb00
#
_entry.id   94032d551e6bc994177eb74044c6eb00
#
_cell.length_a   1.000
_cell.length_b   1.000
_cell.length_c   1.000
_cell.angle_alpha   90.00
_cell.angle_beta   90.00
_cell.angle_gamma   90.00
#
_symmetry.space_group_name_H-M   'P 1'
#
loop_
_entity.id
_entity.type
_entity.pdbx_description
1 polymer ?
#
loop_
_entity_poly.entity_id
_entity_poly.type
_entity_poly.pdbx_seq_one_letter_code
_entity_poly.pdbx_strand_id
1 'polypeptide(L)'
;MLDPDDRHLLIEALKPPPEMTLDIAVGTTFTLDLQALLVAPVSFALFSATAPGGESDSLALLEAVRRHADRITIFCQAGCIAVPRTLQPVLAWLEDSVVPVAPPRPGRLFHPKVWVLRFRNDAGEYAHRVLVASRNLTFDSSWDTIVCLDEDPAATESDDNEPLRLFLDELSAGAVQRPTDDRQQQISDLVESLRDVKWELPDGALEVRFWPLGGDHRLPDLTGDRSLVISPFLSGDTLQWLSSGGDRHLLVSRADALNSVGSLPLDGFEETFVLDTDAVEDSDDEPEAEQERVGIPLRGLHAKLFLVERGRRCHLYTGSANATGAGFGGNTELLVELVGGFPRGLFVLILQLTVDVDHLRPGQHLLRGIQHQRIVPLRLILVASLGL
;
A
#
# COMPACT_ATOMS: atom_id res chain seq x y z
N MET A 1 -7.08 -4.16 20.51
CA MET A 1 -7.95 -4.34 19.32
C MET A 1 -8.22 -2.93 18.81
N LEU A 2 -7.92 -2.63 17.55
CA LEU A 2 -8.30 -1.33 16.98
C LEU A 2 -9.81 -1.19 17.06
N ASP A 3 -10.30 0.02 17.41
CA ASP A 3 -11.71 0.31 17.33
C ASP A 3 -12.20 -0.03 15.91
N PRO A 4 -13.39 -0.64 15.73
CA PRO A 4 -13.95 -0.87 14.40
C PRO A 4 -13.99 0.39 13.52
N ASP A 5 -14.13 1.55 14.13
CA ASP A 5 -14.17 2.85 13.45
C ASP A 5 -12.78 3.32 12.96
N ASP A 6 -11.69 2.72 13.46
CA ASP A 6 -10.32 2.99 13.03
C ASP A 6 -9.84 2.06 11.89
N ARG A 7 -10.71 1.17 11.40
CA ARG A 7 -10.37 0.22 10.34
C ARG A 7 -10.87 0.70 8.99
N HIS A 8 -10.00 1.26 8.18
CA HIS A 8 -10.34 1.52 6.78
C HIS A 8 -10.28 0.23 5.96
N LEU A 9 -11.43 -0.19 5.47
CA LEU A 9 -11.52 -1.23 4.46
C LEU A 9 -11.22 -0.63 3.09
N LEU A 10 -10.57 -1.39 2.20
CA LEU A 10 -10.35 -0.96 0.82
C LEU A 10 -11.67 -0.52 0.14
N ILE A 11 -12.77 -1.18 0.46
CA ILE A 11 -14.11 -0.83 -0.06
C ILE A 11 -14.50 0.61 0.30
N GLU A 12 -14.23 1.05 1.53
CA GLU A 12 -14.53 2.41 1.97
C GLU A 12 -13.59 3.41 1.31
N ALA A 13 -12.31 3.06 1.19
CA ALA A 13 -11.34 3.89 0.49
C ALA A 13 -11.66 4.04 -1.01
N LEU A 14 -12.35 3.08 -1.64
CA LEU A 14 -12.82 3.15 -3.01
C LEU A 14 -14.14 3.92 -3.18
N LYS A 15 -14.85 4.24 -2.09
CA LYS A 15 -16.14 4.93 -2.16
C LYS A 15 -16.01 6.28 -2.87
N PRO A 16 -16.84 6.55 -3.91
CA PRO A 16 -16.82 7.85 -4.59
C PRO A 16 -17.17 8.99 -3.63
N PRO A 17 -16.63 10.20 -3.85
CA PRO A 17 -17.11 11.41 -3.19
C PRO A 17 -18.62 11.61 -3.41
N PRO A 18 -19.31 12.38 -2.55
CA PRO A 18 -20.72 12.69 -2.72
C PRO A 18 -21.03 13.22 -4.13
N GLU A 19 -22.12 12.77 -4.73
CA GLU A 19 -22.60 13.18 -6.07
C GLU A 19 -21.65 12.84 -7.23
N MET A 20 -20.64 12.00 -6.98
CA MET A 20 -19.71 11.56 -8.01
C MET A 20 -19.85 10.05 -8.31
N THR A 21 -19.46 9.67 -9.50
CA THR A 21 -19.38 8.26 -9.95
C THR A 21 -17.98 7.97 -10.47
N LEU A 22 -17.60 6.68 -10.45
CA LEU A 22 -16.32 6.27 -11.02
C LEU A 22 -16.28 6.58 -12.52
N ASP A 23 -15.25 7.29 -12.95
CA ASP A 23 -14.92 7.53 -14.35
C ASP A 23 -13.83 6.55 -14.83
N ILE A 24 -12.68 6.52 -14.17
CA ILE A 24 -11.56 5.62 -14.47
C ILE A 24 -10.89 5.19 -13.16
N ALA A 25 -10.45 3.93 -13.09
CA ALA A 25 -9.59 3.43 -12.03
C ALA A 25 -8.45 2.61 -12.62
N VAL A 26 -7.24 2.92 -12.22
CA VAL A 26 -6.04 2.12 -12.50
C VAL A 26 -5.49 1.63 -11.17
N GLY A 27 -5.31 0.32 -11.05
CA GLY A 27 -4.73 -0.30 -9.86
C GLY A 27 -3.54 -1.20 -10.17
N THR A 28 -2.71 -1.43 -9.17
CA THR A 28 -1.58 -2.36 -9.24
C THR A 28 -1.60 -3.32 -8.07
N THR A 29 -1.16 -4.54 -8.27
CA THR A 29 -0.98 -5.54 -7.22
C THR A 29 0.07 -6.56 -7.63
N PHE A 30 0.73 -7.20 -6.67
CA PHE A 30 1.60 -8.33 -6.96
C PHE A 30 0.75 -9.59 -7.18
N THR A 31 0.03 -10.03 -6.17
CA THR A 31 -0.91 -11.15 -6.25
C THR A 31 -2.34 -10.64 -6.40
N LEU A 32 -3.10 -11.28 -7.25
CA LEU A 32 -4.49 -10.94 -7.53
C LEU A 32 -5.41 -12.11 -7.22
N ASP A 33 -6.42 -11.89 -6.37
CA ASP A 33 -7.61 -12.73 -6.27
C ASP A 33 -8.76 -12.06 -7.03
N LEU A 34 -9.31 -12.76 -8.04
CA LEU A 34 -10.40 -12.22 -8.85
C LEU A 34 -11.68 -11.98 -8.06
N GLN A 35 -11.92 -12.71 -6.97
CA GLN A 35 -13.06 -12.46 -6.08
C GLN A 35 -12.84 -11.18 -5.28
N ALA A 36 -11.59 -10.93 -4.82
CA ALA A 36 -11.25 -9.67 -4.16
C ALA A 36 -11.35 -8.48 -5.13
N LEU A 37 -10.94 -8.65 -6.40
CA LEU A 37 -11.13 -7.62 -7.42
C LEU A 37 -12.61 -7.32 -7.68
N LEU A 38 -13.48 -8.35 -7.71
CA LEU A 38 -14.92 -8.18 -7.95
C LEU A 38 -15.58 -7.25 -6.92
N VAL A 39 -15.02 -7.16 -5.73
CA VAL A 39 -15.53 -6.26 -4.67
C VAL A 39 -15.52 -4.80 -5.13
N ALA A 40 -14.53 -4.35 -5.92
CA ALA A 40 -14.44 -2.97 -6.38
C ALA A 40 -15.62 -2.57 -7.29
N PRO A 41 -15.90 -3.22 -8.45
CA PRO A 41 -17.02 -2.84 -9.30
C PRO A 41 -18.38 -3.06 -8.60
N VAL A 42 -18.51 -4.06 -7.72
CA VAL A 42 -19.72 -4.25 -6.90
C VAL A 42 -19.92 -3.07 -5.96
N SER A 43 -18.88 -2.60 -5.28
CA SER A 43 -18.96 -1.44 -4.39
C SER A 43 -19.38 -0.18 -5.15
N PHE A 44 -18.76 0.11 -6.28
CA PHE A 44 -19.13 1.26 -7.11
C PHE A 44 -20.58 1.17 -7.60
N ALA A 45 -21.04 -0.03 -8.00
CA ALA A 45 -22.42 -0.24 -8.43
C ALA A 45 -23.42 -0.01 -7.29
N LEU A 46 -23.12 -0.51 -6.08
CA LEU A 46 -23.96 -0.30 -4.88
C LEU A 46 -24.01 1.17 -4.47
N PHE A 47 -22.88 1.86 -4.45
CA PHE A 47 -22.85 3.30 -4.13
C PHE A 47 -23.63 4.15 -5.14
N SER A 48 -23.64 3.77 -6.41
CA SER A 48 -24.42 4.43 -7.45
C SER A 48 -25.92 4.13 -7.31
N ALA A 49 -26.32 2.95 -6.81
CA ALA A 49 -27.70 2.51 -6.67
C ALA A 49 -28.43 3.05 -5.43
N THR A 50 -27.68 3.52 -4.40
CA THR A 50 -28.25 4.06 -3.16
C THR A 50 -28.82 5.48 -3.28
N ALA A 51 -28.90 6.05 -4.49
CA ALA A 51 -29.63 7.29 -4.74
C ALA A 51 -31.13 7.11 -4.37
N PRO A 52 -31.77 8.10 -3.70
CA PRO A 52 -33.12 7.96 -3.18
C PRO A 52 -34.13 7.70 -4.32
N GLY A 53 -34.79 6.54 -4.30
CA GLY A 53 -35.94 6.23 -5.16
C GLY A 53 -35.83 5.01 -6.07
N GLY A 54 -34.77 4.22 -6.05
CA GLY A 54 -34.61 3.04 -6.87
C GLY A 54 -34.94 1.74 -6.14
N GLU A 55 -36.01 1.04 -6.57
CA GLU A 55 -36.07 -0.41 -6.36
C GLU A 55 -34.89 -1.01 -7.12
N SER A 56 -33.93 -1.64 -6.39
CA SER A 56 -32.78 -2.26 -7.06
C SER A 56 -33.20 -3.54 -7.77
N ASP A 57 -33.50 -3.42 -9.05
CA ASP A 57 -33.63 -4.56 -9.93
C ASP A 57 -32.25 -5.26 -9.99
N SER A 58 -32.24 -6.56 -9.65
CA SER A 58 -31.01 -7.36 -9.66
C SER A 58 -30.30 -7.35 -11.00
N LEU A 59 -31.03 -7.22 -12.11
CA LEU A 59 -30.46 -7.13 -13.45
C LEU A 59 -29.80 -5.76 -13.68
N ALA A 60 -30.38 -4.69 -13.19
CA ALA A 60 -29.79 -3.36 -13.24
C ALA A 60 -28.49 -3.28 -12.42
N LEU A 61 -28.45 -3.94 -11.26
CA LEU A 61 -27.23 -4.04 -10.45
C LEU A 61 -26.12 -4.81 -11.19
N LEU A 62 -26.44 -5.95 -11.80
CA LEU A 62 -25.46 -6.73 -12.57
C LEU A 62 -24.90 -5.92 -13.75
N GLU A 63 -25.75 -5.18 -14.47
CA GLU A 63 -25.29 -4.32 -15.56
C GLU A 63 -24.45 -3.14 -15.05
N ALA A 64 -24.74 -2.59 -13.87
CA ALA A 64 -23.91 -1.58 -13.23
C ALA A 64 -22.52 -2.14 -12.85
N VAL A 65 -22.45 -3.36 -12.29
CA VAL A 65 -21.18 -4.04 -12.00
C VAL A 65 -20.35 -4.21 -13.26
N ARG A 66 -20.97 -4.68 -14.37
CA ARG A 66 -20.29 -4.83 -15.65
C ARG A 66 -19.72 -3.50 -16.16
N ARG A 67 -20.53 -2.44 -16.14
CA ARG A 67 -20.08 -1.09 -16.58
C ARG A 67 -18.94 -0.54 -15.74
N HIS A 68 -18.91 -0.82 -14.44
CA HIS A 68 -17.79 -0.42 -13.60
C HIS A 68 -16.53 -1.27 -13.85
N ALA A 69 -16.68 -2.57 -14.15
CA ALA A 69 -15.54 -3.41 -14.56
C ALA A 69 -14.85 -2.87 -15.83
N ASP A 70 -15.62 -2.33 -16.79
CA ASP A 70 -15.08 -1.72 -18.02
C ASP A 70 -14.25 -0.44 -17.75
N ARG A 71 -14.36 0.15 -16.56
CA ARG A 71 -13.65 1.38 -16.14
C ARG A 71 -12.45 1.11 -15.24
N ILE A 72 -12.20 -0.15 -14.89
CA ILE A 72 -11.15 -0.57 -13.98
C ILE A 72 -10.09 -1.32 -14.76
N THR A 73 -8.82 -0.92 -14.61
CA THR A 73 -7.66 -1.64 -15.15
C THR A 73 -6.71 -1.98 -14.00
N ILE A 74 -6.41 -3.28 -13.83
CA ILE A 74 -5.52 -3.79 -12.78
C ILE A 74 -4.30 -4.42 -13.40
N PHE A 75 -3.14 -3.84 -13.13
CA PHE A 75 -1.86 -4.42 -13.47
C PHE A 75 -1.41 -5.36 -12.34
N CYS A 76 -1.15 -6.62 -12.65
CA CYS A 76 -0.69 -7.61 -11.67
C CYS A 76 0.51 -8.39 -12.21
N GLN A 77 1.35 -8.95 -11.34
CA GLN A 77 2.46 -9.75 -11.83
C GLN A 77 1.96 -10.99 -12.58
N ALA A 78 2.52 -11.23 -13.76
CA ALA A 78 2.22 -12.42 -14.56
C ALA A 78 2.53 -13.70 -13.77
N GLY A 79 1.56 -14.63 -13.76
CA GLY A 79 1.65 -15.89 -13.02
C GLY A 79 1.28 -15.79 -11.53
N CYS A 80 0.83 -14.62 -11.04
CA CYS A 80 0.42 -14.43 -9.64
C CYS A 80 -1.09 -14.12 -9.50
N ILE A 81 -1.91 -14.71 -10.37
CA ILE A 81 -3.37 -14.63 -10.29
C ILE A 81 -3.86 -15.90 -9.62
N ALA A 82 -4.56 -15.77 -8.49
CA ALA A 82 -5.17 -16.89 -7.79
C ALA A 82 -6.34 -17.46 -8.60
N VAL A 83 -6.32 -18.75 -8.85
CA VAL A 83 -7.39 -19.43 -9.57
C VAL A 83 -8.58 -19.64 -8.63
N PRO A 84 -9.78 -19.14 -8.95
CA PRO A 84 -10.95 -19.33 -8.12
C PRO A 84 -11.29 -20.82 -7.98
N ARG A 85 -11.56 -21.27 -6.75
CA ARG A 85 -11.96 -22.68 -6.49
C ARG A 85 -13.28 -23.04 -7.14
N THR A 86 -14.15 -22.06 -7.37
CA THR A 86 -15.45 -22.21 -8.02
C THR A 86 -15.59 -21.19 -9.13
N LEU A 87 -15.87 -21.65 -10.33
CA LEU A 87 -16.12 -20.79 -11.48
C LEU A 87 -17.44 -20.01 -11.25
N GLN A 88 -17.32 -18.70 -11.19
CA GLN A 88 -18.45 -17.77 -11.13
C GLN A 88 -18.52 -17.02 -12.47
N PRO A 89 -19.61 -17.11 -13.23
CA PRO A 89 -19.71 -16.46 -14.54
C PRO A 89 -19.44 -14.95 -14.52
N VAL A 90 -19.72 -14.28 -13.40
CA VAL A 90 -19.48 -12.84 -13.21
C VAL A 90 -17.98 -12.47 -13.27
N LEU A 91 -17.08 -13.40 -12.94
CA LEU A 91 -15.65 -13.18 -13.03
C LEU A 91 -15.15 -13.01 -14.47
N ALA A 92 -15.90 -13.51 -15.47
CA ALA A 92 -15.57 -13.29 -16.87
C ALA A 92 -15.62 -11.81 -17.26
N TRP A 93 -16.39 -10.97 -16.56
CA TRP A 93 -16.43 -9.54 -16.80
C TRP A 93 -15.16 -8.80 -16.40
N LEU A 94 -14.32 -9.45 -15.56
CA LEU A 94 -13.05 -8.88 -15.10
C LEU A 94 -11.88 -9.27 -16.03
N GLU A 95 -12.09 -10.14 -17.02
CA GLU A 95 -11.02 -10.65 -17.89
C GLU A 95 -10.27 -9.51 -18.56
N ASP A 96 -10.99 -8.57 -19.17
CA ASP A 96 -10.39 -7.40 -19.80
C ASP A 96 -9.88 -6.35 -18.82
N SER A 97 -10.27 -6.42 -17.54
CA SER A 97 -9.79 -5.51 -16.50
C SER A 97 -8.39 -5.88 -16.00
N VAL A 98 -7.95 -7.12 -16.21
CA VAL A 98 -6.70 -7.65 -15.65
C VAL A 98 -5.60 -7.65 -16.70
N VAL A 99 -4.52 -6.95 -16.42
CA VAL A 99 -3.34 -6.82 -17.30
C VAL A 99 -2.13 -7.44 -16.60
N PRO A 100 -1.72 -8.67 -16.96
CA PRO A 100 -0.51 -9.27 -16.43
C PRO A 100 0.75 -8.53 -16.89
N VAL A 101 1.64 -8.22 -15.94
CA VAL A 101 2.92 -7.53 -16.16
C VAL A 101 4.06 -8.52 -15.98
N ALA A 102 4.99 -8.53 -16.90
CA ALA A 102 6.21 -9.32 -16.77
C ALA A 102 7.09 -8.76 -15.62
N PRO A 103 7.79 -9.61 -14.84
CA PRO A 103 8.76 -9.11 -13.89
C PRO A 103 9.84 -8.30 -14.62
N PRO A 104 10.34 -7.19 -14.03
CA PRO A 104 11.26 -6.28 -14.72
C PRO A 104 12.57 -6.95 -15.13
N ARG A 105 13.00 -7.96 -14.38
CA ARG A 105 14.17 -8.81 -14.66
C ARG A 105 13.99 -10.18 -14.01
N PRO A 106 14.69 -11.23 -14.42
CA PRO A 106 14.70 -12.52 -13.74
C PRO A 106 15.04 -12.37 -12.25
N GLY A 107 14.25 -12.97 -11.38
CA GLY A 107 14.41 -12.90 -9.92
C GLY A 107 13.98 -11.57 -9.28
N ARG A 108 13.32 -10.68 -10.03
CA ARG A 108 12.71 -9.45 -9.53
C ARG A 108 11.19 -9.50 -9.68
N LEU A 109 10.48 -8.64 -8.95
CA LEU A 109 9.03 -8.65 -8.87
C LEU A 109 8.44 -7.34 -9.39
N PHE A 110 7.25 -7.43 -9.97
CA PHE A 110 6.33 -6.32 -10.12
C PHE A 110 5.44 -6.30 -8.88
N HIS A 111 5.73 -5.40 -7.92
CA HIS A 111 5.18 -5.49 -6.57
C HIS A 111 4.44 -4.23 -6.07
N PRO A 112 4.15 -3.20 -6.90
CA PRO A 112 3.47 -2.01 -6.42
C PRO A 112 2.01 -2.29 -6.06
N LYS A 113 1.46 -1.54 -5.09
CA LYS A 113 0.10 -1.67 -4.58
C LYS A 113 -0.54 -0.29 -4.49
N VAL A 114 -1.00 0.19 -5.63
CA VAL A 114 -1.50 1.55 -5.81
C VAL A 114 -2.85 1.51 -6.52
N TRP A 115 -3.74 2.40 -6.15
CA TRP A 115 -4.91 2.74 -6.93
C TRP A 115 -4.89 4.23 -7.23
N VAL A 116 -5.18 4.58 -8.47
CA VAL A 116 -5.43 5.95 -8.90
C VAL A 116 -6.81 5.97 -9.53
N LEU A 117 -7.69 6.81 -8.98
CA LEU A 117 -9.08 6.90 -9.36
C LEU A 117 -9.41 8.31 -9.82
N ARG A 118 -10.21 8.41 -10.85
CA ARG A 118 -10.88 9.62 -11.25
C ARG A 118 -12.39 9.42 -11.16
N PHE A 119 -13.05 10.33 -10.50
CA PHE A 119 -14.50 10.38 -10.38
C PHE A 119 -15.04 11.54 -11.23
N ARG A 120 -16.32 11.47 -11.58
CA ARG A 120 -16.99 12.48 -12.37
C ARG A 120 -18.40 12.72 -11.85
N ASN A 121 -18.82 13.98 -11.80
CA ASN A 121 -20.19 14.37 -11.52
C ASN A 121 -21.00 14.61 -12.83
N ASP A 122 -22.30 14.86 -12.68
CA ASP A 122 -23.20 15.12 -13.82
C ASP A 122 -22.89 16.43 -14.57
N ALA A 123 -22.21 17.38 -13.92
CA ALA A 123 -21.73 18.63 -14.55
C ALA A 123 -20.45 18.42 -15.38
N GLY A 124 -19.84 17.23 -15.30
CA GLY A 124 -18.61 16.89 -16.02
C GLY A 124 -17.34 17.32 -15.29
N GLU A 125 -17.43 17.70 -14.03
CA GLU A 125 -16.27 18.00 -13.18
C GLU A 125 -15.63 16.72 -12.67
N TYR A 126 -14.31 16.74 -12.50
CA TYR A 126 -13.52 15.60 -12.03
C TYR A 126 -13.05 15.78 -10.59
N ALA A 127 -12.85 14.67 -9.91
CA ALA A 127 -12.11 14.59 -8.67
C ALA A 127 -11.19 13.35 -8.70
N HIS A 128 -10.02 13.46 -8.11
CA HIS A 128 -9.02 12.39 -8.11
C HIS A 128 -8.81 11.83 -6.71
N ARG A 129 -8.43 10.56 -6.65
CA ARG A 129 -7.98 9.89 -5.43
C ARG A 129 -6.81 8.99 -5.73
N VAL A 130 -5.81 8.99 -4.86
CA VAL A 130 -4.73 8.02 -4.87
C VAL A 130 -4.72 7.22 -3.58
N LEU A 131 -4.62 5.89 -3.70
CA LEU A 131 -4.41 4.98 -2.57
C LEU A 131 -3.05 4.33 -2.75
N VAL A 132 -2.20 4.41 -1.73
CA VAL A 132 -0.93 3.68 -1.69
C VAL A 132 -0.97 2.73 -0.51
N ALA A 133 -0.85 1.43 -0.77
CA ALA A 133 -1.03 0.39 0.22
C ALA A 133 0.18 -0.54 0.32
N SER A 134 0.31 -1.24 1.44
CA SER A 134 1.23 -2.36 1.59
C SER A 134 0.60 -3.70 1.17
N ARG A 135 -0.74 -3.75 1.04
CA ARG A 135 -1.56 -4.94 0.84
C ARG A 135 -1.78 -5.27 -0.63
N ASN A 136 -1.73 -6.56 -0.98
CA ASN A 136 -2.19 -7.08 -2.26
C ASN A 136 -3.72 -7.04 -2.39
N LEU A 137 -4.21 -7.24 -3.60
CA LEU A 137 -5.65 -7.37 -3.87
C LEU A 137 -6.10 -8.82 -3.63
N THR A 138 -6.11 -9.20 -2.35
CA THR A 138 -6.38 -10.53 -1.81
C THR A 138 -7.19 -10.44 -0.52
N PHE A 139 -7.76 -11.57 -0.06
CA PHE A 139 -8.45 -11.67 1.22
C PHE A 139 -7.49 -12.08 2.34
N ASP A 140 -6.57 -11.20 2.70
CA ASP A 140 -5.60 -11.44 3.77
C ASP A 140 -6.08 -10.90 5.12
N SER A 141 -5.59 -11.51 6.21
CA SER A 141 -5.83 -11.07 7.60
C SER A 141 -4.55 -10.49 8.19
N SER A 142 -3.90 -9.62 7.45
CA SER A 142 -2.62 -9.01 7.82
C SER A 142 -2.77 -7.57 8.30
N TRP A 143 -1.77 -7.12 9.06
CA TRP A 143 -1.60 -5.73 9.45
C TRP A 143 -0.93 -4.97 8.32
N ASP A 144 -1.66 -4.07 7.69
CA ASP A 144 -1.26 -3.33 6.50
C ASP A 144 -1.31 -1.82 6.71
N THR A 145 -0.66 -1.08 5.80
CA THR A 145 -0.78 0.36 5.68
C THR A 145 -1.56 0.72 4.43
N ILE A 146 -2.38 1.77 4.52
CA ILE A 146 -2.99 2.42 3.38
C ILE A 146 -2.96 3.94 3.60
N VAL A 147 -2.49 4.68 2.60
CA VAL A 147 -2.62 6.13 2.52
C VAL A 147 -3.65 6.42 1.45
N CYS A 148 -4.65 7.21 1.82
CA CYS A 148 -5.68 7.70 0.92
C CYS A 148 -5.54 9.22 0.84
N LEU A 149 -5.35 9.76 -0.37
CA LEU A 149 -5.29 11.18 -0.63
C LEU A 149 -6.36 11.53 -1.66
N ASP A 150 -7.25 12.43 -1.29
CA ASP A 150 -8.22 13.04 -2.19
C ASP A 150 -7.65 14.31 -2.80
N GLU A 151 -8.16 14.69 -3.96
CA GLU A 151 -7.88 15.99 -4.56
C GLU A 151 -8.50 17.10 -3.71
N ASP A 152 -7.74 18.16 -3.44
CA ASP A 152 -8.25 19.37 -2.80
C ASP A 152 -8.97 20.25 -3.85
N PRO A 153 -10.30 20.33 -3.81
CA PRO A 153 -11.08 21.06 -4.81
C PRO A 153 -10.92 22.57 -4.71
N ALA A 154 -10.33 23.07 -3.63
CA ALA A 154 -10.11 24.50 -3.41
C ALA A 154 -8.70 24.97 -3.80
N ALA A 155 -7.82 24.04 -4.16
CA ALA A 155 -6.43 24.38 -4.49
C ALA A 155 -6.31 25.16 -5.80
N THR A 156 -5.36 26.10 -5.80
CA THR A 156 -4.98 26.87 -7.00
C THR A 156 -3.60 26.50 -7.52
N GLU A 157 -2.89 25.62 -6.81
CA GLU A 157 -1.58 25.10 -7.14
C GLU A 157 -1.66 23.58 -7.23
N SER A 158 -0.76 22.95 -7.96
CA SER A 158 -0.64 21.48 -8.04
C SER A 158 0.55 20.98 -7.24
N ASP A 159 0.52 19.70 -6.87
CA ASP A 159 1.71 18.99 -6.37
C ASP A 159 2.60 18.52 -7.51
N ASP A 160 3.82 18.08 -7.19
CA ASP A 160 4.68 17.39 -8.16
C ASP A 160 4.18 15.95 -8.35
N ASN A 161 3.25 15.79 -9.29
CA ASN A 161 2.67 14.50 -9.66
C ASN A 161 3.46 13.79 -10.78
N GLU A 162 4.52 14.36 -11.31
CA GLU A 162 5.27 13.79 -12.42
C GLU A 162 5.80 12.38 -12.13
N PRO A 163 6.35 12.06 -10.93
CA PRO A 163 6.78 10.71 -10.63
C PRO A 163 5.63 9.68 -10.66
N LEU A 164 4.43 10.06 -10.17
CA LEU A 164 3.25 9.19 -10.23
C LEU A 164 2.75 9.00 -11.65
N ARG A 165 2.76 10.06 -12.45
CA ARG A 165 2.36 10.04 -13.87
C ARG A 165 3.28 9.14 -14.70
N LEU A 166 4.60 9.32 -14.55
CA LEU A 166 5.59 8.46 -15.21
C LEU A 166 5.45 6.99 -14.82
N PHE A 167 5.22 6.72 -13.53
CA PHE A 167 4.96 5.36 -13.06
C PHE A 167 3.76 4.73 -13.76
N LEU A 168 2.63 5.45 -13.91
CA LEU A 168 1.44 4.95 -14.59
C LEU A 168 1.66 4.72 -16.08
N ASP A 169 2.38 5.62 -16.75
CA ASP A 169 2.72 5.48 -18.18
C ASP A 169 3.59 4.23 -18.43
N GLU A 170 4.51 3.91 -17.53
CA GLU A 170 5.40 2.76 -17.64
C GLU A 170 4.68 1.41 -17.46
N LEU A 171 3.52 1.37 -16.79
CA LEU A 171 2.78 0.12 -16.52
C LEU A 171 2.44 -0.64 -17.81
N SER A 172 1.96 0.07 -18.82
CA SER A 172 1.57 -0.53 -20.10
C SER A 172 2.78 -1.09 -20.89
N ALA A 173 3.97 -0.54 -20.68
CA ALA A 173 5.18 -1.02 -21.35
C ALA A 173 5.64 -2.38 -20.82
N GLY A 174 5.38 -2.70 -19.54
CA GLY A 174 5.69 -3.99 -18.91
C GLY A 174 4.64 -5.07 -19.14
N ALA A 175 3.50 -4.75 -19.74
CA ALA A 175 2.39 -5.70 -19.92
C ALA A 175 2.79 -6.87 -20.85
N VAL A 176 2.45 -8.10 -20.44
CA VAL A 176 2.64 -9.31 -21.26
C VAL A 176 1.80 -9.25 -22.53
N GLN A 177 0.59 -8.76 -22.39
CA GLN A 177 -0.30 -8.44 -23.50
C GLN A 177 -0.75 -6.98 -23.34
N ARG A 178 -0.64 -6.23 -24.41
CA ARG A 178 -1.02 -4.83 -24.41
C ARG A 178 -2.49 -4.67 -24.06
N PRO A 179 -2.86 -3.73 -23.16
CA PRO A 179 -4.25 -3.37 -22.96
C PRO A 179 -4.93 -2.98 -24.26
N THR A 180 -6.24 -3.11 -24.35
CA THR A 180 -7.02 -2.63 -25.51
C THR A 180 -6.82 -1.13 -25.73
N ASP A 181 -7.02 -0.66 -26.97
CA ASP A 181 -6.84 0.75 -27.31
C ASP A 181 -7.69 1.67 -26.42
N ASP A 182 -8.93 1.25 -26.10
CA ASP A 182 -9.84 1.99 -25.21
C ASP A 182 -9.25 2.12 -23.79
N ARG A 183 -8.67 1.02 -23.25
CA ARG A 183 -8.03 1.06 -21.92
C ARG A 183 -6.76 1.88 -21.92
N GLN A 184 -5.97 1.81 -22.98
CA GLN A 184 -4.81 2.67 -23.13
C GLN A 184 -5.19 4.15 -23.15
N GLN A 185 -6.26 4.49 -23.85
CA GLN A 185 -6.78 5.86 -23.88
C GLN A 185 -7.26 6.29 -22.49
N GLN A 186 -8.00 5.43 -21.76
CA GLN A 186 -8.42 5.70 -20.39
C GLN A 186 -7.23 5.96 -19.46
N ILE A 187 -6.18 5.15 -19.55
CA ILE A 187 -4.95 5.34 -18.76
C ILE A 187 -4.29 6.67 -19.11
N SER A 188 -4.12 6.98 -20.38
CA SER A 188 -3.54 8.25 -20.83
C SER A 188 -4.35 9.46 -20.37
N ASP A 189 -5.69 9.39 -20.44
CA ASP A 189 -6.58 10.45 -19.98
C ASP A 189 -6.48 10.65 -18.46
N LEU A 190 -6.34 9.57 -17.70
CA LEU A 190 -6.10 9.64 -16.26
C LEU A 190 -4.74 10.29 -15.96
N VAL A 191 -3.67 9.82 -16.58
CA VAL A 191 -2.31 10.35 -16.40
C VAL A 191 -2.24 11.83 -16.73
N GLU A 192 -2.86 12.26 -17.82
CA GLU A 192 -2.86 13.69 -18.19
C GLU A 192 -3.65 14.53 -17.17
N SER A 193 -4.77 14.02 -16.66
CA SER A 193 -5.60 14.73 -15.69
C SER A 193 -4.93 14.91 -14.31
N LEU A 194 -3.92 14.11 -13.98
CA LEU A 194 -3.16 14.24 -12.72
C LEU A 194 -2.20 15.44 -12.71
N ARG A 195 -1.94 16.06 -13.84
CA ARG A 195 -0.96 17.15 -13.95
C ARG A 195 -1.23 18.31 -12.99
N ASP A 196 -2.49 18.67 -12.88
CA ASP A 196 -2.94 19.86 -12.15
C ASP A 196 -3.52 19.52 -10.77
N VAL A 197 -3.39 18.27 -10.30
CA VAL A 197 -3.96 17.82 -9.03
C VAL A 197 -3.12 18.30 -7.86
N LYS A 198 -3.77 18.87 -6.86
CA LYS A 198 -3.28 19.08 -5.51
C LYS A 198 -3.94 18.08 -4.57
N TRP A 199 -3.16 17.44 -3.73
CA TRP A 199 -3.68 16.48 -2.78
C TRP A 199 -4.05 17.14 -1.45
N GLU A 200 -5.20 16.79 -0.90
CA GLU A 200 -5.56 17.11 0.47
C GLU A 200 -4.66 16.28 1.41
N LEU A 201 -3.86 16.97 2.22
CA LEU A 201 -2.87 16.33 3.07
C LEU A 201 -3.44 16.06 4.46
N PRO A 202 -3.04 14.95 5.11
CA PRO A 202 -3.37 14.71 6.50
C PRO A 202 -2.83 15.80 7.42
N ASP A 203 -3.49 15.98 8.56
CA ASP A 203 -3.08 16.98 9.57
C ASP A 203 -1.60 16.86 9.95
N GLY A 204 -0.89 17.97 9.87
CA GLY A 204 0.54 18.06 10.17
C GLY A 204 1.46 17.73 8.98
N ALA A 205 0.97 17.18 7.90
CA ALA A 205 1.72 17.05 6.66
C ALA A 205 1.73 18.39 5.91
N LEU A 206 2.84 18.69 5.27
CA LEU A 206 3.09 19.92 4.51
C LEU A 206 3.33 19.64 3.02
N GLU A 207 3.85 18.47 2.72
CA GLU A 207 4.22 18.05 1.37
C GLU A 207 3.91 16.56 1.19
N VAL A 208 3.55 16.16 -0.04
CA VAL A 208 3.49 14.78 -0.49
C VAL A 208 4.44 14.58 -1.66
N ARG A 209 5.06 13.42 -1.74
CA ARG A 209 5.91 13.01 -2.86
C ARG A 209 5.70 11.54 -3.17
N PHE A 210 5.76 11.19 -4.45
CA PHE A 210 5.67 9.81 -4.91
C PHE A 210 7.05 9.32 -5.33
N TRP A 211 7.39 8.10 -4.95
CA TRP A 211 8.68 7.47 -5.21
C TRP A 211 8.48 6.12 -5.91
N PRO A 212 8.37 6.10 -7.25
CA PRO A 212 8.55 4.85 -7.99
C PRO A 212 9.94 4.30 -7.72
N LEU A 213 10.04 2.98 -7.54
CA LEU A 213 11.30 2.29 -7.29
C LEU A 213 11.51 1.21 -8.34
N GLY A 214 12.77 0.87 -8.57
CA GLY A 214 13.18 -0.05 -9.62
C GLY A 214 13.60 0.66 -10.90
N GLY A 215 14.14 -0.07 -11.87
CA GLY A 215 14.66 0.53 -13.09
C GLY A 215 15.75 1.57 -12.81
N ASP A 216 15.60 2.74 -13.45
CA ASP A 216 16.50 3.89 -13.32
C ASP A 216 15.96 4.97 -12.36
N HIS A 217 14.91 4.68 -11.61
CA HIS A 217 14.34 5.62 -10.65
C HIS A 217 15.29 5.91 -9.49
N ARG A 218 15.28 7.16 -9.05
CA ARG A 218 16.07 7.59 -7.90
C ARG A 218 15.46 7.05 -6.61
N LEU A 219 16.30 6.52 -5.72
CA LEU A 219 15.88 6.12 -4.38
C LEU A 219 15.62 7.33 -3.48
N PRO A 220 14.59 7.25 -2.61
CA PRO A 220 14.44 8.21 -1.51
C PRO A 220 15.61 8.05 -0.53
N ASP A 221 15.96 9.13 0.13
CA ASP A 221 16.84 9.06 1.28
C ASP A 221 16.03 8.63 2.51
N LEU A 222 16.33 7.48 3.08
CA LEU A 222 15.68 6.93 4.27
C LEU A 222 16.57 6.97 5.51
N THR A 223 17.70 7.69 5.45
CA THR A 223 18.58 7.92 6.59
C THR A 223 18.24 9.20 7.35
N GLY A 224 18.50 9.29 8.63
CA GLY A 224 18.20 10.49 9.42
C GLY A 224 18.71 10.41 10.85
N ASP A 225 18.41 11.43 11.63
CA ASP A 225 18.87 11.56 13.03
C ASP A 225 18.24 10.47 13.92
N ARG A 226 16.98 10.15 13.64
CA ARG A 226 16.21 9.06 14.27
C ARG A 226 15.33 8.40 13.22
N SER A 227 15.07 7.10 13.39
CA SER A 227 14.14 6.40 12.49
C SER A 227 13.35 5.31 13.19
N LEU A 228 12.18 5.01 12.63
CA LEU A 228 11.39 3.80 12.90
C LEU A 228 11.17 3.08 11.59
N VAL A 229 11.59 1.83 11.55
CA VAL A 229 11.37 0.93 10.41
C VAL A 229 10.36 -0.14 10.79
N ILE A 230 9.29 -0.27 10.01
CA ILE A 230 8.33 -1.37 10.12
C ILE A 230 8.37 -2.12 8.79
N SER A 231 8.75 -3.39 8.82
CA SER A 231 8.80 -4.21 7.61
C SER A 231 8.72 -5.68 7.95
N PRO A 232 7.87 -6.46 7.25
CA PRO A 232 7.76 -7.91 7.48
C PRO A 232 8.98 -8.69 7.01
N PHE A 233 9.73 -8.16 6.03
CA PHE A 233 10.90 -8.81 5.43
C PHE A 233 12.10 -7.87 5.45
N LEU A 234 13.27 -8.43 5.75
CA LEU A 234 14.49 -7.69 6.05
C LEU A 234 15.67 -8.24 5.26
N SER A 235 16.64 -7.38 4.95
CA SER A 235 17.98 -7.81 4.56
C SER A 235 19.06 -7.03 5.34
N GLY A 236 20.15 -7.69 5.67
CA GLY A 236 21.20 -7.11 6.52
C GLY A 236 21.78 -5.82 5.96
N ASP A 237 22.13 -5.79 4.67
CA ASP A 237 22.72 -4.61 4.02
C ASP A 237 21.74 -3.42 4.03
N THR A 238 20.43 -3.69 3.83
CA THR A 238 19.40 -2.63 3.89
C THR A 238 19.25 -2.09 5.31
N LEU A 239 19.26 -2.96 6.33
CA LEU A 239 19.17 -2.51 7.72
C LEU A 239 20.39 -1.64 8.10
N GLN A 240 21.61 -2.03 7.67
CA GLN A 240 22.82 -1.23 7.89
C GLN A 240 22.73 0.14 7.20
N TRP A 241 22.15 0.20 5.98
CA TRP A 241 21.90 1.48 5.31
C TRP A 241 20.88 2.33 6.06
N LEU A 242 19.74 1.77 6.47
CA LEU A 242 18.67 2.49 7.16
C LEU A 242 19.11 3.03 8.54
N SER A 243 20.05 2.37 9.22
CA SER A 243 20.61 2.80 10.51
C SER A 243 21.95 3.55 10.37
N SER A 244 22.36 3.95 9.16
CA SER A 244 23.69 4.56 8.94
C SER A 244 23.79 6.03 9.37
N GLY A 245 22.68 6.69 9.71
CA GLY A 245 22.65 8.06 10.19
C GLY A 245 22.14 8.14 11.62
N GLY A 246 22.55 9.17 12.38
CA GLY A 246 22.02 9.38 13.72
C GLY A 246 22.42 8.33 14.77
N ASP A 247 21.64 8.26 15.85
CA ASP A 247 21.96 7.43 17.02
C ASP A 247 20.76 6.71 17.63
N ARG A 248 19.57 6.88 17.04
CA ARG A 248 18.33 6.30 17.59
C ARG A 248 17.44 5.71 16.51
N HIS A 249 17.54 4.40 16.31
CA HIS A 249 16.79 3.67 15.33
C HIS A 249 15.96 2.56 16.00
N LEU A 250 14.70 2.42 15.60
CA LEU A 250 13.79 1.38 16.09
C LEU A 250 13.36 0.50 14.92
N LEU A 251 13.20 -0.80 15.19
CA LEU A 251 12.77 -1.78 14.19
C LEU A 251 11.59 -2.59 14.70
N VAL A 252 10.55 -2.71 13.89
CA VAL A 252 9.41 -3.62 14.09
C VAL A 252 9.37 -4.60 12.93
N SER A 253 9.40 -5.89 13.21
CA SER A 253 9.38 -6.92 12.17
C SER A 253 8.75 -8.22 12.65
N ARG A 254 8.79 -9.23 11.81
CA ARG A 254 8.40 -10.61 12.11
C ARG A 254 9.56 -11.33 12.81
N ALA A 255 9.24 -12.28 13.67
CA ALA A 255 10.26 -13.05 14.41
C ALA A 255 11.18 -13.86 13.48
N ASP A 256 10.61 -14.47 12.44
CA ASP A 256 11.36 -15.24 11.42
C ASP A 256 12.31 -14.34 10.63
N ALA A 257 11.88 -13.14 10.23
CA ALA A 257 12.69 -12.18 9.49
C ALA A 257 13.88 -11.68 10.35
N LEU A 258 13.64 -11.37 11.63
CA LEU A 258 14.70 -10.97 12.55
C LEU A 258 15.73 -12.09 12.79
N ASN A 259 15.26 -13.33 12.92
CA ASN A 259 16.14 -14.48 13.07
C ASN A 259 17.00 -14.73 11.82
N SER A 260 16.45 -14.45 10.63
CA SER A 260 17.14 -14.70 9.35
C SER A 260 18.30 -13.74 9.08
N VAL A 261 18.21 -12.47 9.53
CA VAL A 261 19.25 -11.46 9.29
C VAL A 261 20.43 -11.55 10.27
N GLY A 262 20.27 -12.24 11.40
CA GLY A 262 21.28 -12.36 12.43
C GLY A 262 21.48 -11.09 13.26
N SER A 263 22.43 -11.12 14.22
CA SER A 263 22.60 -10.03 15.21
C SER A 263 23.30 -8.80 14.64
N LEU A 264 24.31 -8.96 13.78
CA LEU A 264 25.17 -7.86 13.33
C LEU A 264 24.43 -6.70 12.66
N PRO A 265 23.47 -6.92 11.75
CA PRO A 265 22.66 -5.84 11.18
C PRO A 265 21.69 -5.18 12.16
N LEU A 266 21.38 -5.87 13.27
CA LEU A 266 20.49 -5.37 14.31
C LEU A 266 21.21 -4.47 15.33
N ASP A 267 22.53 -4.51 15.40
CA ASP A 267 23.32 -3.66 16.31
C ASP A 267 23.16 -2.16 16.05
N GLY A 268 22.70 -1.78 14.84
CA GLY A 268 22.37 -0.39 14.48
C GLY A 268 21.02 0.11 15.05
N PHE A 269 20.22 -0.77 15.66
CA PHE A 269 18.91 -0.42 16.21
C PHE A 269 18.94 -0.46 17.74
N GLU A 270 18.47 0.63 18.38
CA GLU A 270 18.40 0.74 19.85
C GLU A 270 17.43 -0.30 20.43
N GLU A 271 16.28 -0.48 19.77
CA GLU A 271 15.27 -1.45 20.18
C GLU A 271 14.67 -2.16 18.96
N THR A 272 14.37 -3.43 19.14
CA THR A 272 13.75 -4.28 18.12
C THR A 272 12.51 -4.96 18.69
N PHE A 273 11.41 -4.89 17.96
CA PHE A 273 10.12 -5.40 18.38
C PHE A 273 9.59 -6.44 17.40
N VAL A 274 8.80 -7.37 17.92
CA VAL A 274 8.06 -8.36 17.14
C VAL A 274 6.56 -8.12 17.36
N LEU A 275 5.78 -8.13 16.28
CA LEU A 275 4.33 -8.21 16.42
C LEU A 275 3.96 -9.60 16.96
N ASP A 276 3.18 -9.65 18.04
CA ASP A 276 2.83 -10.90 18.71
C ASP A 276 2.02 -11.83 17.79
N THR A 277 2.42 -13.08 17.76
CA THR A 277 1.90 -14.11 16.88
C THR A 277 0.71 -14.89 17.45
N ASP A 278 0.15 -14.53 18.61
CA ASP A 278 -1.12 -15.13 19.06
C ASP A 278 -2.26 -14.92 18.01
N ALA A 279 -1.98 -14.13 16.96
CA ALA A 279 -2.78 -13.99 15.76
C ALA A 279 -2.30 -14.84 14.57
N VAL A 280 -1.24 -15.66 14.71
CA VAL A 280 -0.63 -16.38 13.59
C VAL A 280 -0.32 -17.81 14.01
N GLU A 281 -1.09 -18.77 13.49
CA GLU A 281 -0.68 -20.17 13.48
C GLU A 281 0.50 -20.35 12.52
N ASP A 282 1.47 -21.17 12.92
CA ASP A 282 2.70 -21.48 12.19
C ASP A 282 2.43 -21.69 10.69
N SER A 283 3.03 -20.86 9.86
CA SER A 283 3.16 -21.13 8.43
C SER A 283 4.62 -21.32 8.08
N ASP A 284 4.89 -22.38 7.34
CA ASP A 284 6.18 -22.88 6.91
C ASP A 284 7.11 -21.80 6.33
N ASP A 285 8.43 -22.00 6.51
CA ASP A 285 9.58 -21.16 6.14
C ASP A 285 9.75 -20.90 4.61
N GLU A 286 8.69 -20.58 3.87
CA GLU A 286 8.81 -20.29 2.45
C GLU A 286 9.11 -18.80 2.16
N PRO A 287 9.91 -18.49 1.10
CA PRO A 287 10.22 -17.12 0.70
C PRO A 287 8.95 -16.31 0.39
N GLU A 288 8.97 -14.99 0.68
CA GLU A 288 7.84 -14.05 0.46
C GLU A 288 7.14 -14.26 -0.88
N ALA A 289 7.93 -14.32 -1.97
CA ALA A 289 7.42 -14.50 -3.32
C ALA A 289 6.70 -15.84 -3.53
N GLU A 290 7.01 -16.85 -2.74
CA GLU A 290 6.38 -18.17 -2.80
C GLU A 290 5.11 -18.21 -1.95
N GLN A 291 5.11 -17.67 -0.74
CA GLN A 291 3.93 -17.56 0.12
C GLN A 291 2.83 -16.73 -0.55
N GLU A 292 3.19 -15.59 -1.14
CA GLU A 292 2.22 -14.75 -1.85
C GLU A 292 1.74 -15.41 -3.17
N ARG A 293 2.57 -16.18 -3.86
CA ARG A 293 2.20 -16.87 -5.11
C ARG A 293 1.21 -18.02 -4.93
N VAL A 294 1.25 -18.70 -3.81
CA VAL A 294 0.40 -19.88 -3.56
C VAL A 294 -1.03 -19.51 -3.18
N GLY A 295 -1.34 -18.22 -2.98
CA GLY A 295 -2.69 -17.74 -2.61
C GLY A 295 -3.08 -18.18 -1.20
N ILE A 296 -2.10 -18.43 -0.33
CA ILE A 296 -2.31 -18.63 1.10
C ILE A 296 -2.56 -17.26 1.71
N PRO A 297 -3.68 -17.04 2.45
CA PRO A 297 -3.93 -15.76 3.09
C PRO A 297 -2.81 -15.41 4.07
N LEU A 298 -2.17 -14.26 3.83
CA LEU A 298 -1.14 -13.76 4.74
C LEU A 298 -1.77 -13.36 6.08
N ARG A 299 -1.04 -13.62 7.16
CA ARG A 299 -1.42 -13.26 8.52
C ARG A 299 -0.26 -12.56 9.20
N GLY A 300 -0.57 -11.69 10.15
CA GLY A 300 0.44 -10.98 10.93
C GLY A 300 0.92 -9.68 10.28
N LEU A 301 2.18 -9.31 10.49
CA LEU A 301 2.73 -8.05 9.99
C LEU A 301 2.96 -8.12 8.47
N HIS A 302 2.35 -7.18 7.75
CA HIS A 302 2.60 -6.95 6.32
C HIS A 302 2.79 -5.46 5.99
N ALA A 303 2.62 -4.58 6.97
CA ALA A 303 2.87 -3.14 6.86
C ALA A 303 4.33 -2.83 6.50
N LYS A 304 4.55 -1.84 5.63
CA LYS A 304 5.85 -1.31 5.25
C LYS A 304 5.85 0.19 5.47
N LEU A 305 6.59 0.62 6.48
CA LEU A 305 6.62 2.02 6.89
C LEU A 305 8.04 2.40 7.35
N PHE A 306 8.48 3.55 6.90
CA PHE A 306 9.75 4.15 7.30
C PHE A 306 9.48 5.57 7.77
N LEU A 307 9.67 5.82 9.05
CA LEU A 307 9.58 7.15 9.64
C LEU A 307 10.99 7.64 9.90
N VAL A 308 11.33 8.80 9.36
CA VAL A 308 12.68 9.36 9.43
C VAL A 308 12.61 10.80 9.91
N GLU A 309 13.33 11.12 10.97
CA GLU A 309 13.50 12.49 11.45
C GLU A 309 14.81 13.09 10.94
N ARG A 310 14.73 14.28 10.36
CA ARG A 310 15.87 15.08 9.89
C ARG A 310 15.73 16.50 10.39
N GLY A 311 16.52 16.85 11.37
CA GLY A 311 16.47 18.15 11.99
C GLY A 311 15.10 18.47 12.60
N ARG A 312 14.30 19.29 11.94
CA ARG A 312 12.96 19.71 12.40
C ARG A 312 11.82 19.10 11.57
N ARG A 313 12.14 18.28 10.59
CA ARG A 313 11.17 17.63 9.72
C ARG A 313 11.10 16.14 9.99
N CYS A 314 9.90 15.62 9.82
CA CYS A 314 9.61 14.20 9.84
C CYS A 314 9.18 13.77 8.43
N HIS A 315 9.70 12.66 7.96
CA HIS A 315 9.43 12.06 6.67
C HIS A 315 8.83 10.69 6.90
N LEU A 316 7.58 10.51 6.53
CA LEU A 316 6.88 9.24 6.60
C LEU A 316 6.80 8.62 5.21
N TYR A 317 7.44 7.48 5.01
CA TYR A 317 7.35 6.71 3.77
C TYR A 317 6.52 5.45 4.02
N THR A 318 5.58 5.16 3.14
CA THR A 318 4.84 3.90 3.19
C THR A 318 4.42 3.47 1.78
N GLY A 319 4.13 2.18 1.60
CA GLY A 319 3.74 1.61 0.33
C GLY A 319 4.16 0.15 0.21
N SER A 320 4.70 -0.23 -0.94
CA SER A 320 4.91 -1.64 -1.25
C SER A 320 6.31 -2.19 -0.90
N ALA A 321 7.33 -1.33 -0.77
CA ALA A 321 8.73 -1.76 -0.63
C ALA A 321 9.05 -2.27 0.78
N ASN A 322 9.56 -3.49 0.87
CA ASN A 322 10.12 -4.06 2.10
C ASN A 322 11.52 -3.50 2.39
N ALA A 323 11.98 -3.61 3.64
CA ALA A 323 13.34 -3.27 4.06
C ALA A 323 14.36 -4.31 3.56
N THR A 324 14.39 -4.51 2.24
CA THR A 324 15.24 -5.50 1.56
C THR A 324 15.97 -4.89 0.36
N GLY A 325 17.10 -5.47 -0.02
CA GLY A 325 17.81 -5.08 -1.23
C GLY A 325 16.97 -5.26 -2.51
N ALA A 326 16.02 -6.18 -2.53
CA ALA A 326 15.08 -6.34 -3.64
C ALA A 326 14.06 -5.20 -3.68
N GLY A 327 13.50 -4.80 -2.54
CA GLY A 327 12.52 -3.71 -2.43
C GLY A 327 13.08 -2.37 -2.89
N PHE A 328 14.34 -2.06 -2.57
CA PHE A 328 14.97 -0.79 -2.96
C PHE A 328 15.84 -0.88 -4.23
N GLY A 329 16.26 -2.07 -4.63
CA GLY A 329 17.29 -2.20 -5.68
C GLY A 329 16.89 -3.00 -6.91
N GLY A 330 15.63 -3.42 -7.08
CA GLY A 330 15.37 -4.25 -8.24
C GLY A 330 13.94 -4.62 -8.56
N ASN A 331 13.05 -4.65 -7.61
CA ASN A 331 11.61 -4.79 -7.87
C ASN A 331 11.05 -3.48 -8.43
N THR A 332 9.93 -3.57 -9.14
CA THR A 332 9.07 -2.41 -9.36
C THR A 332 8.22 -2.23 -8.11
N GLU A 333 8.36 -1.10 -7.43
CA GLU A 333 7.64 -0.73 -6.19
C GLU A 333 7.16 0.71 -6.27
N LEU A 334 6.31 1.13 -5.33
CA LEU A 334 5.99 2.54 -5.12
C LEU A 334 5.85 2.84 -3.63
N LEU A 335 6.48 3.95 -3.22
CA LEU A 335 6.27 4.57 -1.90
C LEU A 335 5.63 5.95 -2.07
N VAL A 336 4.83 6.33 -1.11
CA VAL A 336 4.43 7.72 -0.88
C VAL A 336 5.20 8.27 0.32
N GLU A 337 5.69 9.50 0.21
CA GLU A 337 6.34 10.25 1.27
C GLU A 337 5.42 11.40 1.70
N LEU A 338 5.13 11.47 2.99
CA LEU A 338 4.49 12.61 3.63
C LEU A 338 5.56 13.34 4.46
N VAL A 339 5.78 14.63 4.16
CA VAL A 339 6.74 15.45 4.88
C VAL A 339 6.00 16.43 5.77
N GLY A 340 6.35 16.50 7.05
CA GLY A 340 5.70 17.41 7.98
C GLY A 340 6.65 17.99 9.02
N GLY A 341 6.21 19.08 9.64
CA GLY A 341 6.83 19.66 10.84
C GLY A 341 6.19 19.05 12.09
N PHE A 342 6.20 17.74 12.21
CA PHE A 342 5.53 17.06 13.32
C PHE A 342 6.17 17.45 14.66
N PRO A 343 5.35 17.66 15.72
CA PRO A 343 5.89 17.90 17.04
C PRO A 343 6.80 16.74 17.45
N ARG A 344 7.82 17.02 18.25
CA ARG A 344 8.76 16.00 18.78
C ARG A 344 8.11 14.75 19.42
N GLY A 345 6.80 14.77 19.58
CA GLY A 345 5.98 13.66 20.04
C GLY A 345 5.43 12.72 18.97
N LEU A 346 5.60 13.00 17.65
CA LEU A 346 5.02 12.12 16.63
C LEU A 346 5.76 10.78 16.56
N PHE A 347 7.06 10.76 16.75
CA PHE A 347 7.80 9.51 16.96
C PHE A 347 7.21 8.72 18.14
N VAL A 348 6.85 9.42 19.23
CA VAL A 348 6.12 8.84 20.38
C VAL A 348 4.67 8.56 20.03
N LEU A 349 4.02 9.39 19.22
CA LEU A 349 2.60 9.27 18.85
C LEU A 349 2.38 8.11 17.86
N ILE A 350 3.21 7.95 16.85
CA ILE A 350 3.17 6.78 15.95
C ILE A 350 3.49 5.51 16.74
N LEU A 351 4.39 5.57 17.69
CA LEU A 351 4.63 4.49 18.63
C LEU A 351 3.48 4.26 19.61
N GLN A 352 2.65 5.25 19.90
CA GLN A 352 1.47 5.13 20.77
C GLN A 352 0.19 4.69 20.04
N LEU A 353 0.23 4.70 18.75
CA LEU A 353 -0.97 4.67 17.93
C LEU A 353 -1.18 3.41 17.12
N THR A 354 -0.82 2.16 17.45
CA THR A 354 -1.39 1.04 16.68
C THR A 354 -1.14 -0.36 17.13
N VAL A 355 -0.63 -0.62 18.27
CA VAL A 355 -0.66 -2.00 18.75
C VAL A 355 -1.16 -1.98 20.17
N ASP A 356 -2.25 -2.69 20.40
CA ASP A 356 -2.60 -3.08 21.76
C ASP A 356 -1.36 -3.79 22.32
N VAL A 357 -0.78 -3.21 23.36
CA VAL A 357 0.53 -3.58 23.93
C VAL A 357 0.61 -5.04 24.33
N ASP A 358 -0.56 -5.67 24.50
CA ASP A 358 -0.66 -7.10 24.81
C ASP A 358 -0.22 -8.01 23.66
N HIS A 359 0.01 -7.47 22.45
CA HIS A 359 0.39 -8.22 21.24
C HIS A 359 1.84 -8.03 20.78
N LEU A 360 2.68 -7.29 21.54
CA LEU A 360 4.11 -7.21 21.25
C LEU A 360 4.90 -7.96 22.33
N ARG A 361 5.59 -9.01 21.92
CA ARG A 361 6.53 -9.73 22.79
C ARG A 361 7.97 -9.51 22.32
N PRO A 362 8.93 -9.38 23.24
CA PRO A 362 10.34 -9.43 22.86
C PRO A 362 10.64 -10.83 22.28
N GLY A 363 11.33 -10.87 21.15
CA GLY A 363 11.70 -12.13 20.48
C GLY A 363 12.48 -13.05 21.43
N GLN A 364 11.83 -14.08 21.98
CA GLN A 364 12.39 -14.94 23.03
C GLN A 364 13.64 -15.70 22.61
N HIS A 365 13.99 -15.74 21.33
CA HIS A 365 15.18 -16.46 20.84
C HIS A 365 16.42 -15.57 20.65
N LEU A 366 16.29 -14.25 20.56
CA LEU A 366 17.41 -13.29 20.52
C LEU A 366 18.05 -13.07 21.89
N LEU A 367 17.36 -13.40 23.00
CA LEU A 367 17.78 -13.10 24.36
C LEU A 367 18.94 -13.94 24.90
N ARG A 368 19.49 -14.92 24.18
CA ARG A 368 20.66 -15.68 24.65
C ARG A 368 21.99 -14.98 24.42
N GLY A 369 22.02 -13.83 23.72
CA GLY A 369 23.26 -13.09 23.43
C GLY A 369 23.26 -11.61 23.83
N ILE A 370 22.12 -11.01 24.13
CA ILE A 370 22.03 -9.57 24.43
C ILE A 370 21.54 -9.40 25.88
N GLN A 371 22.47 -9.28 26.79
CA GLN A 371 22.20 -8.85 28.17
C GLN A 371 22.00 -7.33 28.16
N HIS A 372 20.83 -6.86 28.65
CA HIS A 372 20.44 -5.49 28.95
C HIS A 372 19.74 -4.70 27.85
N GLN A 373 18.57 -5.13 27.40
CA GLN A 373 17.60 -4.20 26.83
C GLN A 373 16.32 -4.18 27.66
N ARG A 374 15.90 -2.97 28.07
CA ARG A 374 14.65 -2.74 28.81
C ARG A 374 13.44 -2.95 27.88
N ILE A 375 12.53 -3.78 28.32
CA ILE A 375 11.24 -4.01 27.67
C ILE A 375 10.35 -2.80 27.96
N VAL A 376 9.96 -2.07 26.91
CA VAL A 376 8.94 -1.01 27.00
C VAL A 376 7.77 -1.40 26.11
N PRO A 377 6.54 -1.41 26.63
CA PRO A 377 5.37 -1.71 25.82
C PRO A 377 5.09 -0.57 24.83
N LEU A 378 4.80 -0.92 23.58
CA LEU A 378 4.63 -0.01 22.46
C LEU A 378 3.22 -0.07 21.88
N ARG A 379 2.59 1.09 21.63
CA ARG A 379 1.34 1.22 20.88
C ARG A 379 1.59 1.96 19.58
N LEU A 380 1.17 1.40 18.44
CA LEU A 380 1.30 1.97 17.10
C LEU A 380 -0.08 2.14 16.44
N ILE A 381 -0.49 3.34 15.97
CA ILE A 381 -1.69 3.60 15.13
C ILE A 381 -1.26 3.99 13.73
N LEU A 382 -1.91 3.42 12.75
CA LEU A 382 -1.93 3.90 11.38
C LEU A 382 -3.17 4.78 11.20
N VAL A 383 -2.95 6.09 11.17
CA VAL A 383 -4.01 7.03 10.81
C VAL A 383 -4.04 7.15 9.31
N ALA A 384 -5.06 6.57 8.73
CA ALA A 384 -5.52 7.01 7.44
C ALA A 384 -6.83 7.75 7.68
N SER A 385 -6.88 8.99 7.21
CA SER A 385 -8.08 9.81 7.08
C SER A 385 -8.75 10.25 8.38
N LEU A 386 -8.50 11.47 8.77
CA LEU A 386 -9.49 12.28 9.47
C LEU A 386 -10.22 13.12 8.41
N GLY A 387 -11.29 12.56 7.87
CA GLY A 387 -12.34 13.34 7.23
C GLY A 387 -13.43 13.55 8.26
N LEU A 388 -13.65 14.77 8.71
CA LEU A 388 -14.91 15.22 9.24
C LEU A 388 -15.81 15.65 8.10
#